data_df05db7d2af906e6685dd75bca5153ad
#
_entry.id   df05db7d2af906e6685dd75bca5153ad
#
_cell.length_a   1.000
_cell.length_b   1.000
_cell.length_c   1.000
_cell.angle_alpha   90.00
_cell.angle_beta   90.00
_cell.angle_gamma   90.00
#
_symmetry.space_group_name_H-M   'P 1'
#
loop_
_entity.id
_entity.type
_entity.pdbx_description
1 polymer ?
#
loop_
_entity_poly.entity_id
_entity_poly.type
_entity_poly.pdbx_seq_one_letter_code
_entity_poly.pdbx_strand_id
1 'polypeptide(L)'
;DTRNFAYARKVFDGMVTRGGVCPDARSFRALVLGCCGEGRVEEVEALLAAMWGQGFCLDNATCTVVVRTFCKNGRFRDVSEFFRRMLEMGTPPNVVNYTVWIDGLCKRRHVKQAFRVLEEMVGKGLKPNVYTHTSLIDGLCKIGWTERAFRLFLKLIKSSSYKPNVHTYTVMIGGYCNEGKLARAEMLLGRMVEQGLAPNTNTYTTLISGHCKGGSFDRAFELMNKMTREGFLPNIYTYNAVIDGLLKKGKIEEAYKVLRRATTEGLELDKVTYTTFITEHCKQGYITYALELFNRMVENGCHPDIETYTTLIATYCQQRQMEESQKLFDKCLAIELVPTTQTYTSMIAGYCKVGKSTSALRVFDRMVQNGCLADSITYGALISGLCKESRLEEARALYEGMLDKHLVPCEVTPVTLAFEYCRRGRTGVALSILDRLDKRRQIHATNVLVRKLSATANVDDASLFLKRVLDGDSAVDHVTYTGFINSCYANNRHALASEISDKISKRTL
;
A
#
# COMPACT_ATOMS: atom_id res chain seq x y z
N ASP A 1 22.62 -11.79 13.05
CA ASP A 1 23.49 -12.50 12.07
C ASP A 1 22.78 -13.76 11.60
N THR A 2 22.23 -13.75 10.40
CA THR A 2 21.53 -14.90 9.78
C THR A 2 22.39 -16.16 9.66
N ARG A 3 23.71 -15.99 9.50
CA ARG A 3 24.67 -17.12 9.47
C ARG A 3 24.77 -17.85 10.81
N ASN A 4 24.68 -17.15 11.92
CA ASN A 4 24.69 -17.76 13.26
C ASN A 4 23.39 -18.49 13.60
N PHE A 5 22.25 -18.02 13.07
CA PHE A 5 20.97 -18.70 13.31
C PHE A 5 20.87 -20.06 12.61
N ALA A 6 21.25 -20.15 11.34
CA ALA A 6 21.27 -21.42 10.61
C ALA A 6 22.18 -22.49 11.28
N TYR A 7 23.32 -22.04 11.84
CA TYR A 7 24.21 -22.91 12.60
C TYR A 7 23.58 -23.33 13.93
N ALA A 8 22.99 -22.41 14.68
CA ALA A 8 22.29 -22.70 15.94
C ALA A 8 21.14 -23.72 15.73
N ARG A 9 20.43 -23.60 14.62
CA ARG A 9 19.38 -24.56 14.22
C ARG A 9 19.95 -25.96 13.99
N LYS A 10 21.03 -26.08 13.20
CA LYS A 10 21.69 -27.37 12.97
C LYS A 10 22.20 -28.05 14.24
N VAL A 11 22.72 -27.25 15.19
CA VAL A 11 23.18 -27.75 16.48
C VAL A 11 21.99 -28.29 17.27
N PHE A 12 20.88 -27.56 17.33
CA PHE A 12 19.66 -27.97 18.03
C PHE A 12 19.05 -29.24 17.41
N ASP A 13 18.93 -29.28 16.10
CA ASP A 13 18.42 -30.48 15.39
C ASP A 13 19.35 -31.69 15.66
N GLY A 14 20.66 -31.44 15.74
CA GLY A 14 21.64 -32.46 16.12
C GLY A 14 21.49 -32.97 17.57
N MET A 15 21.09 -32.07 18.50
CA MET A 15 20.79 -32.47 19.90
C MET A 15 19.53 -33.34 19.96
N VAL A 16 18.50 -33.00 19.19
CA VAL A 16 17.24 -33.77 19.13
C VAL A 16 17.41 -35.12 18.46
N THR A 17 18.19 -35.19 17.35
CA THR A 17 18.30 -36.42 16.53
C THR A 17 19.34 -37.42 17.04
N ARG A 18 20.44 -36.96 17.67
CA ARG A 18 21.53 -37.86 18.14
C ARG A 18 21.35 -38.39 19.54
N GLY A 19 20.28 -38.01 20.28
CA GLY A 19 19.88 -38.61 21.55
C GLY A 19 20.86 -38.48 22.73
N GLY A 20 21.94 -37.74 22.61
CA GLY A 20 22.95 -37.61 23.64
C GLY A 20 22.79 -36.44 24.62
N VAL A 21 22.11 -35.35 24.17
CA VAL A 21 21.89 -34.17 24.98
C VAL A 21 20.48 -33.66 24.74
N CYS A 22 19.63 -33.69 25.76
CA CYS A 22 18.27 -33.12 25.63
C CYS A 22 18.34 -31.59 25.62
N PRO A 23 17.67 -30.92 24.67
CA PRO A 23 17.55 -29.47 24.68
C PRO A 23 16.91 -28.99 25.99
N ASP A 24 17.49 -27.97 26.62
CA ASP A 24 16.95 -27.33 27.81
C ASP A 24 16.08 -26.09 27.46
N ALA A 25 15.46 -25.50 28.48
CA ALA A 25 14.64 -24.31 28.30
C ALA A 25 15.41 -23.13 27.69
N ARG A 26 16.75 -23.04 27.90
CA ARG A 26 17.59 -21.98 27.34
C ARG A 26 17.83 -22.19 25.84
N SER A 27 18.04 -23.43 25.41
CA SER A 27 18.19 -23.81 24.01
C SER A 27 16.94 -23.51 23.21
N PHE A 28 15.77 -23.87 23.72
CA PHE A 28 14.47 -23.53 23.10
C PHE A 28 14.27 -22.01 23.01
N ARG A 29 14.54 -21.27 24.11
CA ARG A 29 14.39 -19.82 24.13
C ARG A 29 15.29 -19.12 23.12
N ALA A 30 16.54 -19.54 23.00
CA ALA A 30 17.47 -18.95 22.02
C ALA A 30 16.98 -19.14 20.58
N LEU A 31 16.46 -20.33 20.23
CA LEU A 31 15.89 -20.59 18.90
C LEU A 31 14.59 -19.82 18.67
N VAL A 32 13.68 -19.78 19.63
CA VAL A 32 12.43 -19.00 19.53
C VAL A 32 12.75 -17.55 19.26
N LEU A 33 13.72 -16.95 20.00
CA LEU A 33 14.14 -15.57 19.76
C LEU A 33 14.78 -15.37 18.38
N GLY A 34 15.57 -16.33 17.90
CA GLY A 34 16.17 -16.33 16.58
C GLY A 34 15.10 -16.39 15.46
N CYS A 35 14.16 -17.32 15.57
CA CYS A 35 13.02 -17.42 14.63
C CYS A 35 12.15 -16.14 14.64
N CYS A 36 11.91 -15.56 15.82
CA CYS A 36 11.20 -14.31 15.95
C CYS A 36 11.93 -13.15 15.26
N GLY A 37 13.25 -13.11 15.34
CA GLY A 37 14.11 -12.11 14.67
C GLY A 37 14.01 -12.20 13.15
N GLU A 38 13.93 -13.39 12.60
CA GLU A 38 13.77 -13.65 11.16
C GLU A 38 12.30 -13.63 10.68
N GLY A 39 11.33 -13.53 11.60
CA GLY A 39 9.91 -13.51 11.27
C GLY A 39 9.31 -14.86 10.85
N ARG A 40 9.97 -15.99 11.16
CA ARG A 40 9.55 -17.35 10.81
C ARG A 40 8.48 -17.87 11.78
N VAL A 41 7.25 -17.44 11.59
CA VAL A 41 6.15 -17.68 12.55
C VAL A 41 5.81 -19.15 12.72
N GLU A 42 5.76 -19.94 11.64
CA GLU A 42 5.43 -21.37 11.69
C GLU A 42 6.46 -22.18 12.49
N GLU A 43 7.74 -21.80 12.37
CA GLU A 43 8.80 -22.42 13.16
C GLU A 43 8.73 -22.03 14.64
N VAL A 44 8.32 -20.80 14.94
CA VAL A 44 8.07 -20.35 16.31
C VAL A 44 6.98 -21.21 16.95
N GLU A 45 5.87 -21.46 16.25
CA GLU A 45 4.76 -22.30 16.74
C GLU A 45 5.21 -23.76 16.98
N ALA A 46 5.97 -24.34 16.05
CA ALA A 46 6.50 -25.70 16.19
C ALA A 46 7.43 -25.82 17.40
N LEU A 47 8.34 -24.84 17.59
CA LEU A 47 9.25 -24.81 18.74
C LEU A 47 8.53 -24.61 20.06
N LEU A 48 7.49 -23.76 20.09
CA LEU A 48 6.66 -23.57 21.27
C LEU A 48 5.90 -24.85 21.64
N ALA A 49 5.33 -25.54 20.65
CA ALA A 49 4.63 -26.82 20.88
C ALA A 49 5.58 -27.89 21.43
N ALA A 50 6.79 -28.01 20.86
CA ALA A 50 7.82 -28.95 21.34
C ALA A 50 8.29 -28.62 22.77
N MET A 51 8.51 -27.34 23.06
CA MET A 51 8.93 -26.86 24.38
C MET A 51 7.88 -27.14 25.46
N TRP A 52 6.62 -26.83 25.18
CA TRP A 52 5.51 -27.12 26.09
C TRP A 52 5.27 -28.63 26.29
N GLY A 53 5.45 -29.43 25.23
CA GLY A 53 5.37 -30.90 25.34
C GLY A 53 6.42 -31.48 26.30
N GLN A 54 7.53 -30.80 26.51
CA GLN A 54 8.57 -31.17 27.48
C GLN A 54 8.40 -30.50 28.86
N GLY A 55 7.32 -29.75 29.07
CA GLY A 55 7.02 -29.09 30.34
C GLY A 55 7.82 -27.78 30.58
N PHE A 56 8.52 -27.26 29.59
CA PHE A 56 9.26 -26.01 29.74
C PHE A 56 8.39 -24.78 29.50
N CYS A 57 8.63 -23.69 30.25
CA CYS A 57 7.93 -22.42 30.12
C CYS A 57 8.86 -21.32 29.61
N LEU A 58 8.32 -20.34 28.90
CA LEU A 58 9.00 -19.12 28.51
C LEU A 58 8.93 -18.08 29.65
N ASP A 59 9.97 -17.24 29.74
CA ASP A 59 9.90 -16.04 30.56
C ASP A 59 9.03 -14.96 29.88
N ASN A 60 8.52 -14.02 30.66
CA ASN A 60 7.65 -12.96 30.17
C ASN A 60 8.31 -12.06 29.11
N ALA A 61 9.64 -11.92 29.13
CA ALA A 61 10.38 -11.14 28.14
C ALA A 61 10.32 -11.82 26.76
N THR A 62 10.58 -13.13 26.71
CA THR A 62 10.50 -13.92 25.47
C THR A 62 9.06 -14.00 24.97
N CYS A 63 8.07 -14.17 25.87
CA CYS A 63 6.65 -14.11 25.52
C CYS A 63 6.28 -12.79 24.84
N THR A 64 6.82 -11.67 25.33
CA THR A 64 6.61 -10.35 24.69
C THR A 64 7.14 -10.30 23.26
N VAL A 65 8.30 -10.92 22.98
CA VAL A 65 8.88 -10.99 21.62
C VAL A 65 8.01 -11.86 20.71
N VAL A 66 7.54 -13.00 21.19
CA VAL A 66 6.64 -13.91 20.46
C VAL A 66 5.34 -13.19 20.10
N VAL A 67 4.67 -12.54 21.06
CA VAL A 67 3.45 -11.75 20.82
C VAL A 67 3.69 -10.66 19.79
N ARG A 68 4.82 -9.95 19.88
CA ARG A 68 5.20 -8.92 18.90
C ARG A 68 5.37 -9.52 17.49
N THR A 69 5.97 -10.70 17.38
CA THR A 69 6.18 -11.39 16.10
C THR A 69 4.85 -11.82 15.48
N PHE A 70 3.96 -12.44 16.25
CA PHE A 70 2.61 -12.78 15.78
C PHE A 70 1.84 -11.53 15.32
N CYS A 71 1.89 -10.44 16.09
CA CYS A 71 1.24 -9.19 15.73
C CYS A 71 1.80 -8.56 14.45
N LYS A 72 3.13 -8.58 14.27
CA LYS A 72 3.78 -8.09 13.03
C LYS A 72 3.30 -8.86 11.79
N ASN A 73 3.07 -10.16 11.93
CA ASN A 73 2.60 -11.02 10.84
C ASN A 73 1.05 -11.06 10.72
N GLY A 74 0.32 -10.33 11.57
CA GLY A 74 -1.15 -10.27 11.53
C GLY A 74 -1.86 -11.49 12.11
N ARG A 75 -1.14 -12.37 12.79
CA ARG A 75 -1.65 -13.64 13.34
C ARG A 75 -2.23 -13.45 14.76
N PHE A 76 -3.28 -12.65 14.86
CA PHE A 76 -3.88 -12.28 16.16
C PHE A 76 -4.63 -13.41 16.85
N ARG A 77 -5.11 -14.41 16.10
CA ARG A 77 -5.75 -15.60 16.69
C ARG A 77 -4.74 -16.42 17.50
N ASP A 78 -3.53 -16.52 16.98
CA ASP A 78 -2.45 -17.28 17.61
C ASP A 78 -1.96 -16.62 18.90
N VAL A 79 -2.06 -15.28 19.00
CA VAL A 79 -1.80 -14.55 20.26
C VAL A 79 -2.81 -14.97 21.34
N SER A 80 -4.10 -15.08 21.00
CA SER A 80 -5.13 -15.52 21.95
C SER A 80 -4.89 -16.95 22.44
N GLU A 81 -4.54 -17.85 21.53
CA GLU A 81 -4.21 -19.24 21.85
C GLU A 81 -2.92 -19.33 22.67
N PHE A 82 -1.92 -18.53 22.31
CA PHE A 82 -0.67 -18.43 23.06
C PHE A 82 -0.91 -17.97 24.51
N PHE A 83 -1.77 -16.98 24.73
CA PHE A 83 -2.11 -16.51 26.08
C PHE A 83 -2.89 -17.58 26.88
N ARG A 84 -3.76 -18.33 26.24
CA ARG A 84 -4.46 -19.45 26.87
C ARG A 84 -3.46 -20.51 27.36
N ARG A 85 -2.50 -20.88 26.53
CA ARG A 85 -1.45 -21.84 26.89
C ARG A 85 -0.50 -21.33 27.98
N MET A 86 -0.16 -20.04 27.96
CA MET A 86 0.61 -19.42 29.03
C MET A 86 -0.08 -19.60 30.41
N LEU A 87 -1.40 -19.44 30.45
CA LEU A 87 -2.19 -19.65 31.67
C LEU A 87 -2.16 -21.11 32.11
N GLU A 88 -2.33 -22.07 31.22
CA GLU A 88 -2.25 -23.50 31.48
C GLU A 88 -0.90 -23.95 32.03
N MET A 89 0.17 -23.30 31.55
CA MET A 89 1.55 -23.56 32.00
C MET A 89 1.97 -22.77 33.26
N GLY A 90 1.03 -22.06 33.91
CA GLY A 90 1.29 -21.32 35.14
C GLY A 90 2.10 -20.03 34.97
N THR A 91 2.27 -19.52 33.76
CA THR A 91 2.95 -18.24 33.45
C THR A 91 1.95 -17.21 32.89
N PRO A 92 1.12 -16.58 33.73
CA PRO A 92 0.04 -15.72 33.25
C PRO A 92 0.59 -14.50 32.50
N PRO A 93 -0.06 -14.09 31.38
CA PRO A 93 0.29 -12.88 30.65
C PRO A 93 0.21 -11.65 31.56
N ASN A 94 1.18 -10.78 31.44
CA ASN A 94 1.29 -9.55 32.23
C ASN A 94 0.83 -8.30 31.46
N VAL A 95 0.88 -7.13 32.09
CA VAL A 95 0.53 -5.82 31.51
C VAL A 95 1.30 -5.53 30.22
N VAL A 96 2.58 -5.95 30.14
CA VAL A 96 3.45 -5.70 28.97
C VAL A 96 2.98 -6.56 27.78
N ASN A 97 2.66 -7.84 28.01
CA ASN A 97 2.17 -8.75 26.98
C ASN A 97 0.85 -8.23 26.35
N TYR A 98 -0.10 -7.84 27.20
CA TYR A 98 -1.37 -7.24 26.75
C TYR A 98 -1.15 -5.91 26.00
N THR A 99 -0.25 -5.05 26.51
CA THR A 99 0.07 -3.78 25.85
C THR A 99 0.64 -3.98 24.44
N VAL A 100 1.54 -4.95 24.27
CA VAL A 100 2.11 -5.29 22.96
C VAL A 100 1.05 -5.85 21.99
N TRP A 101 0.12 -6.65 22.51
CA TRP A 101 -1.01 -7.14 21.70
C TRP A 101 -1.93 -6.01 21.26
N ILE A 102 -2.33 -5.12 22.18
CA ILE A 102 -3.13 -3.92 21.89
C ILE A 102 -2.42 -3.03 20.87
N ASP A 103 -1.12 -2.77 21.03
CA ASP A 103 -0.30 -1.99 20.09
C ASP A 103 -0.30 -2.64 18.69
N GLY A 104 -0.10 -3.95 18.61
CA GLY A 104 -0.13 -4.70 17.36
C GLY A 104 -1.47 -4.59 16.62
N LEU A 105 -2.58 -4.75 17.35
CA LEU A 105 -3.94 -4.59 16.82
C LEU A 105 -4.18 -3.16 16.32
N CYS A 106 -3.75 -2.14 17.08
CA CYS A 106 -3.86 -0.73 16.72
C CYS A 106 -3.05 -0.40 15.46
N LYS A 107 -1.82 -0.89 15.33
CA LYS A 107 -0.96 -0.72 14.14
C LYS A 107 -1.58 -1.31 12.87
N ARG A 108 -2.34 -2.39 12.99
CA ARG A 108 -3.08 -3.03 11.88
C ARG A 108 -4.51 -2.51 11.72
N ARG A 109 -4.87 -1.40 12.39
CA ARG A 109 -6.20 -0.77 12.34
C ARG A 109 -7.36 -1.59 12.91
N HIS A 110 -7.08 -2.65 13.68
CA HIS A 110 -8.09 -3.50 14.36
C HIS A 110 -8.51 -2.92 15.72
N VAL A 111 -8.82 -1.64 15.77
CA VAL A 111 -9.06 -0.88 17.02
C VAL A 111 -10.24 -1.45 17.84
N LYS A 112 -11.29 -1.97 17.19
CA LYS A 112 -12.41 -2.61 17.92
C LYS A 112 -11.96 -3.83 18.72
N GLN A 113 -11.06 -4.63 18.16
CA GLN A 113 -10.49 -5.80 18.85
C GLN A 113 -9.53 -5.35 19.97
N ALA A 114 -8.75 -4.29 19.75
CA ALA A 114 -7.88 -3.73 20.77
C ALA A 114 -8.65 -3.30 22.04
N PHE A 115 -9.85 -2.72 21.88
CA PHE A 115 -10.71 -2.40 23.04
C PHE A 115 -11.23 -3.63 23.76
N ARG A 116 -11.60 -4.72 23.04
CA ARG A 116 -11.99 -5.99 23.67
C ARG A 116 -10.83 -6.60 24.47
N VAL A 117 -9.63 -6.55 23.94
CA VAL A 117 -8.42 -7.02 24.64
C VAL A 117 -8.13 -6.17 25.88
N LEU A 118 -8.38 -4.85 25.81
CA LEU A 118 -8.30 -3.97 26.98
C LEU A 118 -9.32 -4.37 28.07
N GLU A 119 -10.56 -4.67 27.69
CA GLU A 119 -11.61 -5.13 28.61
C GLU A 119 -11.22 -6.47 29.26
N GLU A 120 -10.68 -7.40 28.47
CA GLU A 120 -10.14 -8.67 28.98
C GLU A 120 -9.00 -8.45 29.99
N MET A 121 -8.04 -7.57 29.65
CA MET A 121 -6.94 -7.19 30.55
C MET A 121 -7.45 -6.67 31.90
N VAL A 122 -8.42 -5.76 31.87
CA VAL A 122 -9.03 -5.18 33.07
C VAL A 122 -9.83 -6.23 33.85
N GLY A 123 -10.60 -7.09 33.15
CA GLY A 123 -11.34 -8.20 33.75
C GLY A 123 -10.46 -9.22 34.49
N LYS A 124 -9.18 -9.35 34.09
CA LYS A 124 -8.16 -10.16 34.80
C LYS A 124 -7.45 -9.41 35.92
N GLY A 125 -7.92 -8.21 36.29
CA GLY A 125 -7.34 -7.40 37.35
C GLY A 125 -6.04 -6.66 36.99
N LEU A 126 -5.60 -6.72 35.71
CA LEU A 126 -4.42 -6.03 35.24
C LEU A 126 -4.73 -4.56 34.97
N LYS A 127 -4.02 -3.62 35.63
CA LYS A 127 -4.22 -2.18 35.43
C LYS A 127 -3.49 -1.71 34.16
N PRO A 128 -4.21 -1.17 33.15
CA PRO A 128 -3.59 -0.55 31.99
C PRO A 128 -2.66 0.59 32.41
N ASN A 129 -1.54 0.75 31.69
CA ASN A 129 -0.55 1.80 31.95
C ASN A 129 -0.59 2.89 30.86
N VAL A 130 0.28 3.91 31.00
CA VAL A 130 0.39 5.02 30.03
C VAL A 130 0.63 4.51 28.60
N TYR A 131 1.46 3.47 28.43
CA TYR A 131 1.76 2.90 27.12
C TYR A 131 0.55 2.21 26.50
N THR A 132 -0.24 1.46 27.30
CA THR A 132 -1.48 0.83 26.83
C THR A 132 -2.47 1.86 26.29
N HIS A 133 -2.68 2.95 27.03
CA HIS A 133 -3.59 4.01 26.60
C HIS A 133 -3.04 4.79 25.41
N THR A 134 -1.73 5.05 25.35
CA THR A 134 -1.08 5.72 24.21
C THR A 134 -1.21 4.89 22.93
N SER A 135 -1.05 3.56 23.00
CA SER A 135 -1.27 2.68 21.85
C SER A 135 -2.71 2.71 21.33
N LEU A 136 -3.70 2.81 22.23
CA LEU A 136 -5.12 2.96 21.82
C LEU A 136 -5.38 4.33 21.18
N ILE A 137 -4.82 5.41 21.75
CA ILE A 137 -4.91 6.76 21.19
C ILE A 137 -4.27 6.78 19.79
N ASP A 138 -3.08 6.21 19.62
CA ASP A 138 -2.40 6.08 18.32
C ASP A 138 -3.25 5.31 17.31
N GLY A 139 -3.80 4.18 17.73
CA GLY A 139 -4.70 3.38 16.89
C GLY A 139 -5.94 4.14 16.41
N LEU A 140 -6.57 4.90 17.32
CA LEU A 140 -7.72 5.75 16.97
C LEU A 140 -7.33 6.88 15.99
N CYS A 141 -6.18 7.52 16.21
CA CYS A 141 -5.66 8.55 15.30
C CYS A 141 -5.37 7.99 13.90
N LYS A 142 -4.78 6.78 13.80
CA LYS A 142 -4.45 6.13 12.53
C LYS A 142 -5.67 5.73 11.68
N ILE A 143 -6.82 5.52 12.29
CA ILE A 143 -8.09 5.25 11.57
C ILE A 143 -8.92 6.51 11.32
N GLY A 144 -8.40 7.71 11.67
CA GLY A 144 -9.09 8.98 11.48
C GLY A 144 -10.15 9.30 12.57
N TRP A 145 -10.13 8.61 13.70
CA TRP A 145 -11.07 8.86 14.82
C TRP A 145 -10.45 9.75 15.90
N THR A 146 -9.78 10.82 15.48
CA THR A 146 -8.98 11.69 16.35
C THR A 146 -9.79 12.36 17.43
N GLU A 147 -11.06 12.71 17.16
CA GLU A 147 -11.96 13.27 18.20
C GLU A 147 -12.29 12.24 19.30
N ARG A 148 -12.41 10.96 18.96
CA ARG A 148 -12.58 9.89 19.95
C ARG A 148 -11.29 9.66 20.73
N ALA A 149 -10.15 9.70 20.05
CA ALA A 149 -8.84 9.66 20.69
C ALA A 149 -8.68 10.79 21.70
N PHE A 150 -9.06 12.02 21.34
CA PHE A 150 -8.99 13.18 22.22
C PHE A 150 -9.93 13.08 23.43
N ARG A 151 -11.14 12.57 23.24
CA ARG A 151 -12.05 12.31 24.38
C ARG A 151 -11.45 11.28 25.35
N LEU A 152 -10.84 10.20 24.82
CA LEU A 152 -10.16 9.21 25.63
C LEU A 152 -8.96 9.86 26.39
N PHE A 153 -8.15 10.65 25.69
CA PHE A 153 -7.04 11.40 26.26
C PHE A 153 -7.50 12.33 27.41
N LEU A 154 -8.57 13.11 27.20
CA LEU A 154 -9.12 13.99 28.24
C LEU A 154 -9.68 13.22 29.45
N LYS A 155 -10.36 12.07 29.20
CA LYS A 155 -10.88 11.22 30.28
C LYS A 155 -9.76 10.68 31.15
N LEU A 156 -8.64 10.31 30.52
CA LEU A 156 -7.48 9.77 31.22
C LEU A 156 -6.72 10.85 32.03
N ILE A 157 -6.58 12.06 31.49
CA ILE A 157 -5.96 13.19 32.23
C ILE A 157 -6.76 13.53 33.49
N LYS A 158 -8.09 13.45 33.42
CA LYS A 158 -8.98 13.73 34.58
C LYS A 158 -8.89 12.62 35.64
N SER A 159 -8.43 11.42 35.28
CA SER A 159 -8.20 10.36 36.27
C SER A 159 -6.90 10.62 37.02
N SER A 160 -6.94 10.55 38.35
CA SER A 160 -5.74 10.73 39.20
C SER A 160 -4.62 9.71 38.95
N SER A 161 -4.94 8.63 38.23
CA SER A 161 -4.02 7.51 37.97
C SER A 161 -3.22 7.64 36.66
N TYR A 162 -3.52 8.61 35.79
CA TYR A 162 -2.91 8.74 34.48
C TYR A 162 -2.23 10.10 34.30
N LYS A 163 -0.92 10.06 34.06
CA LYS A 163 -0.15 11.25 33.66
C LYS A 163 0.36 11.05 32.25
N PRO A 164 -0.19 11.78 31.25
CA PRO A 164 0.32 11.75 29.89
C PRO A 164 1.79 12.15 29.86
N ASN A 165 2.56 11.48 29.03
CA ASN A 165 3.96 11.82 28.80
C ASN A 165 4.15 12.51 27.43
N VAL A 166 5.38 12.93 27.14
CA VAL A 166 5.76 13.56 25.86
C VAL A 166 5.28 12.74 24.67
N HIS A 167 5.40 11.41 24.74
CA HIS A 167 4.99 10.51 23.66
C HIS A 167 3.46 10.55 23.41
N THR A 168 2.66 10.57 24.48
CA THR A 168 1.19 10.64 24.34
C THR A 168 0.75 11.94 23.67
N TYR A 169 1.35 13.08 24.06
CA TYR A 169 1.09 14.36 23.42
C TYR A 169 1.53 14.36 21.95
N THR A 170 2.72 13.83 21.64
CA THR A 170 3.23 13.72 20.26
C THR A 170 2.31 12.89 19.37
N VAL A 171 1.77 11.78 19.87
CA VAL A 171 0.79 10.94 19.14
C VAL A 171 -0.49 11.72 18.84
N MET A 172 -1.03 12.47 19.84
CA MET A 172 -2.22 13.29 19.63
C MET A 172 -1.99 14.44 18.64
N ILE A 173 -0.84 15.11 18.73
CA ILE A 173 -0.40 16.14 17.79
C ILE A 173 -0.35 15.55 16.38
N GLY A 174 0.28 14.37 16.20
CA GLY A 174 0.36 13.67 14.93
C GLY A 174 -1.02 13.30 14.37
N GLY A 175 -1.93 12.87 15.22
CA GLY A 175 -3.32 12.61 14.84
C GLY A 175 -4.02 13.83 14.23
N TYR A 176 -3.93 14.98 14.91
CA TYR A 176 -4.50 16.24 14.39
C TYR A 176 -3.79 16.74 13.13
N CYS A 177 -2.45 16.60 13.04
CA CYS A 177 -1.69 16.94 11.84
C CYS A 177 -2.14 16.10 10.63
N ASN A 178 -2.39 14.81 10.81
CA ASN A 178 -2.85 13.92 9.73
C ASN A 178 -4.29 14.26 9.24
N GLU A 179 -5.13 14.83 10.11
CA GLU A 179 -6.45 15.34 9.74
C GLU A 179 -6.42 16.80 9.21
N GLY A 180 -5.25 17.44 9.15
CA GLY A 180 -5.12 18.84 8.75
C GLY A 180 -5.62 19.86 9.80
N LYS A 181 -5.93 19.44 11.02
CA LYS A 181 -6.40 20.30 12.13
C LYS A 181 -5.23 20.95 12.88
N LEU A 182 -4.42 21.73 12.16
CA LEU A 182 -3.15 22.27 12.64
C LEU A 182 -3.27 23.16 13.87
N ALA A 183 -4.32 24.01 13.95
CA ALA A 183 -4.56 24.85 15.10
C ALA A 183 -4.75 24.04 16.41
N ARG A 184 -5.41 22.88 16.33
CA ARG A 184 -5.56 21.99 17.50
C ARG A 184 -4.25 21.29 17.86
N ALA A 185 -3.44 20.96 16.88
CA ALA A 185 -2.10 20.39 17.11
C ALA A 185 -1.19 21.38 17.84
N GLU A 186 -1.19 22.66 17.44
CA GLU A 186 -0.45 23.72 18.12
C GLU A 186 -0.98 24.00 19.54
N MET A 187 -2.30 24.00 19.75
CA MET A 187 -2.89 24.12 21.08
C MET A 187 -2.40 22.97 22.00
N LEU A 188 -2.27 21.76 21.50
CA LEU A 188 -1.74 20.65 22.30
C LEU A 188 -0.27 20.82 22.62
N LEU A 189 0.53 21.38 21.71
CA LEU A 189 1.93 21.74 22.00
C LEU A 189 1.99 22.77 23.14
N GLY A 190 1.15 23.82 23.12
CA GLY A 190 1.06 24.80 24.19
C GLY A 190 0.71 24.15 25.54
N ARG A 191 -0.33 23.33 25.58
CA ARG A 191 -0.73 22.59 26.81
C ARG A 191 0.35 21.66 27.34
N MET A 192 1.11 21.02 26.46
CA MET A 192 2.24 20.16 26.83
C MET A 192 3.29 20.97 27.61
N VAL A 193 3.64 22.16 27.11
CA VAL A 193 4.61 23.07 27.77
C VAL A 193 4.05 23.61 29.08
N GLU A 194 2.77 24.01 29.13
CA GLU A 194 2.09 24.45 30.35
C GLU A 194 2.11 23.40 31.46
N GLN A 195 2.11 22.11 31.11
CA GLN A 195 2.22 21.00 32.06
C GLN A 195 3.66 20.64 32.42
N GLY A 196 4.64 21.44 32.03
CA GLY A 196 6.05 21.21 32.31
C GLY A 196 6.69 20.09 31.50
N LEU A 197 6.01 19.61 30.43
CA LEU A 197 6.55 18.60 29.54
C LEU A 197 7.30 19.29 28.38
N ALA A 198 8.63 19.17 28.34
CA ALA A 198 9.42 19.73 27.26
C ALA A 198 9.19 18.97 25.94
N PRO A 199 8.79 19.66 24.86
CA PRO A 199 8.75 19.05 23.53
C PRO A 199 10.14 18.55 23.14
N ASN A 200 10.19 17.46 22.38
CA ASN A 200 11.44 16.90 21.86
C ASN A 200 11.52 17.02 20.34
N THR A 201 12.65 16.62 19.76
CA THR A 201 12.87 16.60 18.29
C THR A 201 11.72 15.94 17.55
N ASN A 202 11.19 14.81 18.06
CA ASN A 202 10.09 14.09 17.41
C ASN A 202 8.77 14.88 17.44
N THR A 203 8.48 15.60 18.53
CA THR A 203 7.29 16.47 18.65
C THR A 203 7.34 17.59 17.60
N TYR A 204 8.48 18.28 17.52
CA TYR A 204 8.67 19.35 16.50
C TYR A 204 8.61 18.81 15.09
N THR A 205 9.31 17.71 14.77
CA THR A 205 9.29 17.07 13.45
C THR A 205 7.87 16.67 13.03
N THR A 206 7.09 16.12 13.96
CA THR A 206 5.68 15.74 13.70
C THR A 206 4.84 16.95 13.33
N LEU A 207 4.98 18.06 14.05
CA LEU A 207 4.24 19.28 13.80
C LEU A 207 4.68 19.95 12.48
N ILE A 208 5.99 20.03 12.23
CA ILE A 208 6.58 20.53 10.98
C ILE A 208 6.05 19.73 9.79
N SER A 209 6.09 18.40 9.87
CA SER A 209 5.52 17.52 8.83
C SER A 209 4.03 17.78 8.59
N GLY A 210 3.26 18.02 9.65
CA GLY A 210 1.85 18.39 9.55
C GLY A 210 1.62 19.68 8.78
N HIS A 211 2.39 20.74 9.11
CA HIS A 211 2.32 22.03 8.42
C HIS A 211 2.75 21.92 6.96
N CYS A 212 3.80 21.16 6.66
CA CYS A 212 4.25 20.91 5.28
C CYS A 212 3.18 20.18 4.44
N LYS A 213 2.53 19.17 4.99
CA LYS A 213 1.39 18.48 4.33
C LYS A 213 0.23 19.43 4.07
N GLY A 214 -0.06 20.34 5.00
CA GLY A 214 -1.07 21.38 4.87
C GLY A 214 -0.68 22.52 3.92
N GLY A 215 0.59 22.61 3.48
CA GLY A 215 1.11 23.68 2.63
C GLY A 215 1.49 24.95 3.37
N SER A 216 1.50 24.96 4.70
CA SER A 216 1.87 26.11 5.55
C SER A 216 3.38 26.13 5.81
N PHE A 217 4.18 26.39 4.78
CA PHE A 217 5.64 26.31 4.87
C PHE A 217 6.27 27.36 5.76
N ASP A 218 5.74 28.61 5.76
CA ASP A 218 6.24 29.67 6.63
C ASP A 218 6.21 29.25 8.09
N ARG A 219 5.07 28.65 8.51
CA ARG A 219 4.92 28.14 9.85
C ARG A 219 5.83 26.95 10.15
N ALA A 220 6.04 26.08 9.17
CA ALA A 220 6.98 24.97 9.29
C ALA A 220 8.42 25.47 9.52
N PHE A 221 8.86 26.51 8.79
CA PHE A 221 10.18 27.13 8.99
C PHE A 221 10.29 27.88 10.33
N GLU A 222 9.22 28.55 10.77
CA GLU A 222 9.19 29.16 12.10
C GLU A 222 9.37 28.11 13.21
N LEU A 223 8.69 26.98 13.11
CA LEU A 223 8.81 25.86 14.06
C LEU A 223 10.21 25.24 14.02
N MET A 224 10.82 25.12 12.84
CA MET A 224 12.20 24.65 12.68
C MET A 224 13.20 25.59 13.36
N ASN A 225 13.03 26.89 13.19
CA ASN A 225 13.85 27.90 13.84
C ASN A 225 13.61 27.96 15.36
N LYS A 226 12.36 27.72 15.82
CA LYS A 226 12.02 27.62 17.24
C LYS A 226 12.70 26.41 17.88
N MET A 227 12.62 25.24 17.20
CA MET A 227 13.28 24.00 17.60
C MET A 227 14.78 24.22 17.83
N THR A 228 15.46 24.91 16.89
CA THR A 228 16.90 25.22 17.00
C THR A 228 17.21 26.17 18.17
N ARG A 229 16.36 27.19 18.40
CA ARG A 229 16.52 28.11 19.53
C ARG A 229 16.35 27.43 20.89
N GLU A 230 15.52 26.39 20.96
CA GLU A 230 15.33 25.59 22.17
C GLU A 230 16.41 24.49 22.35
N GLY A 231 17.44 24.48 21.50
CA GLY A 231 18.58 23.56 21.60
C GLY A 231 18.37 22.20 20.91
N PHE A 232 17.26 22.00 20.18
CA PHE A 232 17.02 20.80 19.40
C PHE A 232 17.44 21.01 17.95
N LEU A 233 18.49 20.32 17.51
CA LEU A 233 18.91 20.38 16.11
C LEU A 233 17.95 19.61 15.21
N PRO A 234 17.51 20.22 14.09
CA PRO A 234 16.77 19.48 13.05
C PRO A 234 17.62 18.32 12.52
N ASN A 235 17.03 17.15 12.45
CA ASN A 235 17.67 15.96 11.90
C ASN A 235 17.22 15.71 10.44
N ILE A 236 17.81 14.71 9.80
CA ILE A 236 17.50 14.38 8.40
C ILE A 236 15.99 14.11 8.21
N TYR A 237 15.29 13.54 9.19
CA TYR A 237 13.84 13.31 9.11
C TYR A 237 13.04 14.62 9.08
N THR A 238 13.50 15.66 9.82
CA THR A 238 12.88 16.99 9.80
C THR A 238 13.05 17.64 8.43
N TYR A 239 14.27 17.59 7.88
CA TYR A 239 14.57 18.12 6.54
C TYR A 239 13.79 17.38 5.47
N ASN A 240 13.73 16.04 5.50
CA ASN A 240 12.97 15.23 4.55
C ASN A 240 11.47 15.54 4.59
N ALA A 241 10.90 15.79 5.76
CA ALA A 241 9.49 16.18 5.86
C ALA A 241 9.18 17.52 5.18
N VAL A 242 10.10 18.50 5.28
CA VAL A 242 9.96 19.79 4.60
C VAL A 242 10.16 19.65 3.10
N ILE A 243 11.20 18.93 2.68
CA ILE A 243 11.50 18.66 1.26
C ILE A 243 10.33 17.92 0.58
N ASP A 244 9.84 16.85 1.18
CA ASP A 244 8.70 16.08 0.64
C ASP A 244 7.45 16.95 0.49
N GLY A 245 7.17 17.80 1.49
CA GLY A 245 6.05 18.73 1.43
C GLY A 245 6.20 19.77 0.30
N LEU A 246 7.38 20.37 0.15
CA LEU A 246 7.68 21.36 -0.90
C LEU A 246 7.57 20.74 -2.30
N LEU A 247 8.15 19.55 -2.49
CA LEU A 247 8.12 18.84 -3.76
C LEU A 247 6.69 18.45 -4.15
N LYS A 248 5.88 17.93 -3.22
CA LYS A 248 4.46 17.63 -3.46
C LYS A 248 3.61 18.84 -3.85
N LYS A 249 4.06 20.04 -3.51
CA LYS A 249 3.42 21.31 -3.93
C LYS A 249 4.09 21.94 -5.16
N GLY A 250 5.03 21.26 -5.80
CA GLY A 250 5.73 21.74 -6.99
C GLY A 250 6.79 22.82 -6.73
N LYS A 251 7.15 23.07 -5.46
CA LYS A 251 8.10 24.11 -5.05
C LYS A 251 9.55 23.61 -5.06
N ILE A 252 10.04 23.19 -6.21
CA ILE A 252 11.32 22.50 -6.37
C ILE A 252 12.50 23.39 -5.96
N GLU A 253 12.51 24.65 -6.36
CA GLU A 253 13.59 25.59 -6.03
C GLU A 253 13.73 25.79 -4.51
N GLU A 254 12.60 25.90 -3.81
CA GLU A 254 12.59 25.99 -2.35
C GLU A 254 13.11 24.69 -1.71
N ALA A 255 12.74 23.52 -2.25
CA ALA A 255 13.23 22.23 -1.78
C ALA A 255 14.76 22.12 -1.93
N TYR A 256 15.33 22.58 -3.05
CA TYR A 256 16.80 22.62 -3.22
C TYR A 256 17.49 23.58 -2.25
N LYS A 257 16.87 24.72 -1.90
CA LYS A 257 17.40 25.61 -0.86
C LYS A 257 17.46 24.91 0.50
N VAL A 258 16.40 24.18 0.85
CA VAL A 258 16.34 23.39 2.08
C VAL A 258 17.39 22.27 2.07
N LEU A 259 17.57 21.60 0.93
CA LEU A 259 18.60 20.56 0.77
C LEU A 259 20.01 21.13 0.98
N ARG A 260 20.33 22.26 0.36
CA ARG A 260 21.64 22.95 0.55
C ARG A 260 21.85 23.33 2.01
N ARG A 261 20.82 23.83 2.70
CA ARG A 261 20.91 24.12 4.14
C ARG A 261 21.25 22.87 4.94
N ALA A 262 20.57 21.73 4.70
CA ALA A 262 20.86 20.48 5.38
C ALA A 262 22.31 20.04 5.18
N THR A 263 22.84 20.14 3.95
CA THR A 263 24.25 19.77 3.65
C THR A 263 25.25 20.73 4.28
N THR A 264 24.95 22.05 4.33
CA THR A 264 25.82 23.03 5.01
C THR A 264 25.84 22.84 6.54
N GLU A 265 24.77 22.30 7.13
CA GLU A 265 24.71 21.92 8.54
C GLU A 265 25.38 20.54 8.80
N GLY A 266 26.03 19.94 7.80
CA GLY A 266 26.79 18.70 7.92
C GLY A 266 25.95 17.42 7.92
N LEU A 267 24.67 17.49 7.50
CA LEU A 267 23.82 16.31 7.41
C LEU A 267 24.11 15.56 6.11
N GLU A 268 24.35 14.27 6.22
CA GLU A 268 24.43 13.36 5.08
C GLU A 268 23.03 13.08 4.53
N LEU A 269 22.89 13.14 3.21
CA LEU A 269 21.63 12.83 2.55
C LEU A 269 21.38 11.33 2.60
N ASP A 270 20.21 10.96 3.06
CA ASP A 270 19.81 9.57 3.13
C ASP A 270 19.10 9.10 1.84
N LYS A 271 18.87 7.81 1.78
CA LYS A 271 18.13 7.18 0.67
C LYS A 271 16.77 7.83 0.41
N VAL A 272 16.07 8.24 1.48
CA VAL A 272 14.72 8.84 1.37
C VAL A 272 14.80 10.18 0.66
N THR A 273 15.78 11.02 1.00
CA THR A 273 16.00 12.32 0.35
C THR A 273 16.20 12.15 -1.15
N TYR A 274 17.15 11.27 -1.55
CA TYR A 274 17.42 11.02 -2.98
C TYR A 274 16.19 10.49 -3.71
N THR A 275 15.52 9.47 -3.17
CA THR A 275 14.33 8.86 -3.80
C THR A 275 13.20 9.86 -3.97
N THR A 276 13.01 10.77 -3.00
CA THR A 276 11.96 11.80 -3.08
C THR A 276 12.21 12.78 -4.24
N PHE A 277 13.45 13.27 -4.39
CA PHE A 277 13.82 14.14 -5.52
C PHE A 277 13.76 13.41 -6.86
N ILE A 278 14.30 12.19 -6.95
CA ILE A 278 14.24 11.35 -8.16
C ILE A 278 12.78 11.16 -8.58
N THR A 279 11.90 10.82 -7.63
CA THR A 279 10.47 10.60 -7.90
C THR A 279 9.80 11.85 -8.43
N GLU A 280 10.12 13.02 -7.89
CA GLU A 280 9.51 14.26 -8.35
C GLU A 280 10.00 14.68 -9.73
N HIS A 281 11.31 14.57 -10.00
CA HIS A 281 11.85 14.83 -11.34
C HIS A 281 11.27 13.85 -12.38
N CYS A 282 11.09 12.59 -12.02
CA CYS A 282 10.43 11.58 -12.86
C CYS A 282 8.98 11.96 -13.19
N LYS A 283 8.21 12.42 -12.21
CA LYS A 283 6.81 12.88 -12.42
C LYS A 283 6.72 14.07 -13.38
N GLN A 284 7.70 14.96 -13.32
CA GLN A 284 7.76 16.11 -14.20
C GLN A 284 8.38 15.80 -15.58
N GLY A 285 8.83 14.58 -15.80
CA GLY A 285 9.44 14.13 -17.04
C GLY A 285 10.92 14.51 -17.20
N TYR A 286 11.56 15.08 -16.18
CA TYR A 286 12.97 15.49 -16.19
C TYR A 286 13.90 14.31 -15.85
N ILE A 287 13.94 13.29 -16.70
CA ILE A 287 14.65 12.06 -16.42
C ILE A 287 16.17 12.23 -16.31
N THR A 288 16.76 13.18 -17.03
CA THR A 288 18.19 13.48 -16.98
C THR A 288 18.63 13.90 -15.58
N TYR A 289 17.90 14.83 -14.97
CA TYR A 289 18.14 15.25 -13.58
C TYR A 289 17.91 14.13 -12.58
N ALA A 290 16.89 13.28 -12.81
CA ALA A 290 16.63 12.11 -11.98
C ALA A 290 17.81 11.13 -12.02
N LEU A 291 18.42 10.91 -13.19
CA LEU A 291 19.60 10.05 -13.34
C LEU A 291 20.85 10.62 -12.71
N GLU A 292 21.07 11.93 -12.81
CA GLU A 292 22.17 12.58 -12.13
C GLU A 292 22.09 12.38 -10.61
N LEU A 293 20.90 12.53 -10.04
CA LEU A 293 20.66 12.29 -8.63
C LEU A 293 20.83 10.82 -8.26
N PHE A 294 20.38 9.90 -9.13
CA PHE A 294 20.58 8.47 -8.95
C PHE A 294 22.06 8.09 -8.94
N ASN A 295 22.86 8.65 -9.85
CA ASN A 295 24.31 8.40 -9.90
C ASN A 295 24.99 8.97 -8.64
N ARG A 296 24.67 10.18 -8.22
CA ARG A 296 25.16 10.76 -6.95
C ARG A 296 24.77 9.95 -5.74
N MET A 297 23.57 9.39 -5.72
CA MET A 297 23.10 8.48 -4.65
C MET A 297 24.05 7.27 -4.54
N VAL A 298 24.41 6.66 -5.67
CA VAL A 298 25.31 5.51 -5.72
C VAL A 298 26.76 5.90 -5.34
N GLU A 299 27.26 7.01 -5.84
CA GLU A 299 28.58 7.56 -5.54
C GLU A 299 28.75 7.87 -4.05
N ASN A 300 27.71 8.34 -3.39
CA ASN A 300 27.69 8.61 -1.95
C ASN A 300 27.42 7.36 -1.09
N GLY A 301 27.47 6.16 -1.68
CA GLY A 301 27.29 4.90 -0.93
C GLY A 301 25.85 4.63 -0.50
N CYS A 302 24.87 5.45 -0.91
CA CYS A 302 23.46 5.20 -0.68
C CYS A 302 22.94 4.20 -1.70
N HIS A 303 22.68 2.96 -1.29
CA HIS A 303 22.20 1.92 -2.21
C HIS A 303 20.74 2.18 -2.61
N PRO A 304 20.45 2.35 -3.94
CA PRO A 304 19.09 2.50 -4.43
C PRO A 304 18.28 1.22 -4.15
N ASP A 305 17.03 1.40 -3.78
CA ASP A 305 16.10 0.29 -3.56
C ASP A 305 15.22 0.03 -4.78
N ILE A 306 14.39 -1.02 -4.67
CA ILE A 306 13.48 -1.41 -5.74
C ILE A 306 12.47 -0.30 -6.10
N GLU A 307 12.11 0.58 -5.16
CA GLU A 307 11.20 1.70 -5.41
C GLU A 307 11.85 2.75 -6.31
N THR A 308 13.12 3.08 -6.06
CA THR A 308 13.92 4.00 -6.88
C THR A 308 14.07 3.47 -8.31
N TYR A 309 14.46 2.18 -8.46
CA TYR A 309 14.54 1.55 -9.77
C TYR A 309 13.20 1.53 -10.49
N THR A 310 12.12 1.14 -9.80
CA THR A 310 10.77 1.08 -10.37
C THR A 310 10.32 2.44 -10.90
N THR A 311 10.62 3.51 -10.18
CA THR A 311 10.27 4.88 -10.58
C THR A 311 10.98 5.30 -11.87
N LEU A 312 12.29 5.05 -11.97
CA LEU A 312 13.07 5.35 -13.17
C LEU A 312 12.63 4.48 -14.37
N ILE A 313 12.46 3.17 -14.17
CA ILE A 313 11.96 2.23 -15.18
C ILE A 313 10.61 2.69 -15.70
N ALA A 314 9.66 3.02 -14.82
CA ALA A 314 8.33 3.47 -15.20
C ALA A 314 8.37 4.78 -16.01
N THR A 315 9.27 5.70 -15.67
CA THR A 315 9.45 6.96 -16.39
C THR A 315 9.99 6.75 -17.80
N TYR A 316 11.01 5.89 -17.95
CA TYR A 316 11.51 5.50 -19.28
C TYR A 316 10.43 4.80 -20.13
N CYS A 317 9.63 3.92 -19.52
CA CYS A 317 8.49 3.28 -20.19
C CYS A 317 7.43 4.31 -20.64
N GLN A 318 7.17 5.34 -19.84
CA GLN A 318 6.25 6.42 -20.21
C GLN A 318 6.77 7.25 -21.39
N GLN A 319 8.08 7.52 -21.40
CA GLN A 319 8.78 8.23 -22.49
C GLN A 319 9.08 7.35 -23.71
N ARG A 320 8.64 6.09 -23.72
CA ARG A 320 8.85 5.09 -24.79
C ARG A 320 10.32 4.71 -25.03
N GLN A 321 11.19 5.00 -24.07
CA GLN A 321 12.63 4.67 -24.11
C GLN A 321 12.87 3.26 -23.54
N MET A 322 12.41 2.24 -24.25
CA MET A 322 12.38 0.87 -23.75
C MET A 322 13.77 0.23 -23.59
N GLU A 323 14.76 0.66 -24.35
CA GLU A 323 16.15 0.16 -24.25
C GLU A 323 16.78 0.56 -22.92
N GLU A 324 16.63 1.82 -22.52
CA GLU A 324 17.14 2.33 -21.26
C GLU A 324 16.38 1.72 -20.07
N SER A 325 15.05 1.57 -20.21
CA SER A 325 14.23 0.86 -19.24
C SER A 325 14.70 -0.58 -19.02
N GLN A 326 15.03 -1.31 -20.10
CA GLN A 326 15.52 -2.68 -20.03
C GLN A 326 16.90 -2.76 -19.35
N LYS A 327 17.82 -1.85 -19.68
CA LYS A 327 19.14 -1.77 -19.02
C LYS A 327 19.03 -1.59 -17.51
N LEU A 328 18.13 -0.69 -17.05
CA LEU A 328 17.91 -0.49 -15.63
C LEU A 328 17.25 -1.70 -14.96
N PHE A 329 16.35 -2.36 -15.65
CA PHE A 329 15.71 -3.58 -15.17
C PHE A 329 16.74 -4.71 -15.00
N ASP A 330 17.61 -4.91 -15.98
CA ASP A 330 18.67 -5.93 -15.92
C ASP A 330 19.72 -5.59 -14.83
N LYS A 331 20.05 -4.29 -14.65
CA LYS A 331 20.90 -3.83 -13.54
C LYS A 331 20.27 -4.11 -12.17
N CYS A 332 18.96 -3.87 -12.04
CA CYS A 332 18.23 -4.19 -10.82
C CYS A 332 18.32 -5.69 -10.46
N LEU A 333 18.20 -6.58 -11.46
CA LEU A 333 18.33 -8.02 -11.27
C LEU A 333 19.75 -8.44 -10.93
N ALA A 334 20.76 -7.81 -11.55
CA ALA A 334 22.18 -8.11 -11.32
C ALA A 334 22.62 -7.83 -9.87
N ILE A 335 21.95 -6.90 -9.19
CA ILE A 335 22.19 -6.58 -7.76
C ILE A 335 21.23 -7.33 -6.81
N GLU A 336 20.60 -8.40 -7.31
CA GLU A 336 19.71 -9.29 -6.56
C GLU A 336 18.47 -8.59 -5.95
N LEU A 337 18.07 -7.43 -6.46
CA LEU A 337 16.81 -6.83 -6.09
C LEU A 337 15.64 -7.57 -6.75
N VAL A 338 14.63 -7.89 -5.97
CA VAL A 338 13.44 -8.59 -6.46
C VAL A 338 12.45 -7.56 -7.02
N PRO A 339 12.20 -7.54 -8.36
CA PRO A 339 11.21 -6.63 -8.95
C PRO A 339 9.81 -6.88 -8.41
N THR A 340 9.06 -5.81 -8.19
CA THR A 340 7.67 -5.88 -7.72
C THR A 340 6.70 -6.06 -8.88
N THR A 341 5.44 -6.40 -8.57
CA THR A 341 4.34 -6.40 -9.55
C THR A 341 4.29 -5.08 -10.33
N GLN A 342 4.50 -3.94 -9.66
CA GLN A 342 4.50 -2.62 -10.29
C GLN A 342 5.63 -2.43 -11.30
N THR A 343 6.85 -2.95 -11.01
CA THR A 343 7.99 -2.90 -11.92
C THR A 343 7.68 -3.66 -13.22
N TYR A 344 7.20 -4.89 -13.08
CA TYR A 344 6.81 -5.72 -14.22
C TYR A 344 5.67 -5.09 -15.02
N THR A 345 4.62 -4.62 -14.36
CA THR A 345 3.47 -3.97 -15.01
C THR A 345 3.89 -2.72 -15.79
N SER A 346 4.81 -1.92 -15.26
CA SER A 346 5.35 -0.74 -15.95
C SER A 346 6.10 -1.11 -17.23
N MET A 347 6.95 -2.14 -17.19
CA MET A 347 7.66 -2.67 -18.34
C MET A 347 6.69 -3.22 -19.42
N ILE A 348 5.73 -4.04 -19.00
CA ILE A 348 4.70 -4.61 -19.87
C ILE A 348 3.90 -3.50 -20.57
N ALA A 349 3.39 -2.54 -19.81
CA ALA A 349 2.64 -1.41 -20.35
C ALA A 349 3.49 -0.56 -21.31
N GLY A 350 4.78 -0.37 -20.98
CA GLY A 350 5.73 0.33 -21.85
C GLY A 350 5.90 -0.38 -23.20
N TYR A 351 6.19 -1.67 -23.19
CA TYR A 351 6.32 -2.46 -24.42
C TYR A 351 5.02 -2.46 -25.25
N CYS A 352 3.85 -2.60 -24.61
CA CYS A 352 2.55 -2.51 -25.28
C CYS A 352 2.28 -1.13 -25.90
N LYS A 353 2.75 -0.04 -25.27
CA LYS A 353 2.61 1.33 -25.83
C LYS A 353 3.47 1.55 -27.08
N VAL A 354 4.60 0.85 -27.18
CA VAL A 354 5.54 0.95 -28.32
C VAL A 354 5.19 -0.05 -29.43
N GLY A 355 4.18 -0.91 -29.25
CA GLY A 355 3.81 -1.93 -30.22
C GLY A 355 4.78 -3.11 -30.27
N LYS A 356 5.35 -3.51 -29.13
CA LYS A 356 6.24 -4.67 -28.97
C LYS A 356 5.62 -5.70 -28.02
N SER A 357 4.39 -6.18 -28.34
CA SER A 357 3.65 -7.11 -27.47
C SER A 357 4.36 -8.45 -27.25
N THR A 358 5.20 -8.91 -28.19
CA THR A 358 6.03 -10.10 -27.97
C THR A 358 7.02 -9.93 -26.85
N SER A 359 7.64 -8.76 -26.73
CA SER A 359 8.54 -8.44 -25.61
C SER A 359 7.76 -8.28 -24.31
N ALA A 360 6.55 -7.70 -24.36
CA ALA A 360 5.65 -7.59 -23.21
C ALA A 360 5.27 -8.98 -22.67
N LEU A 361 4.97 -9.95 -23.54
CA LEU A 361 4.67 -11.33 -23.15
C LEU A 361 5.87 -12.02 -22.50
N ARG A 362 7.09 -11.83 -23.02
CA ARG A 362 8.31 -12.38 -22.38
C ARG A 362 8.51 -11.82 -20.97
N VAL A 363 8.25 -10.52 -20.77
CA VAL A 363 8.34 -9.91 -19.43
C VAL A 363 7.24 -10.46 -18.51
N PHE A 364 6.06 -10.72 -19.04
CA PHE A 364 4.96 -11.35 -18.30
C PHE A 364 5.30 -12.79 -17.89
N ASP A 365 5.85 -13.60 -18.79
CA ASP A 365 6.27 -14.96 -18.48
C ASP A 365 7.34 -14.96 -17.38
N ARG A 366 8.31 -14.04 -17.47
CA ARG A 366 9.33 -13.86 -16.42
C ARG A 366 8.74 -13.43 -15.07
N MET A 367 7.72 -12.57 -15.08
CA MET A 367 6.98 -12.19 -13.89
C MET A 367 6.35 -13.41 -13.20
N VAL A 368 5.70 -14.27 -13.98
CA VAL A 368 5.04 -15.50 -13.47
C VAL A 368 6.09 -16.51 -12.97
N GLN A 369 7.19 -16.71 -13.70
CA GLN A 369 8.30 -17.60 -13.30
C GLN A 369 8.95 -17.17 -11.99
N ASN A 370 9.04 -15.85 -11.74
CA ASN A 370 9.57 -15.32 -10.49
C ASN A 370 8.53 -15.29 -9.35
N GLY A 371 7.38 -15.93 -9.52
CA GLY A 371 6.34 -16.04 -8.49
C GLY A 371 5.57 -14.73 -8.23
N CYS A 372 5.76 -13.68 -9.06
CA CYS A 372 4.99 -12.46 -8.95
C CYS A 372 3.59 -12.64 -9.51
N LEU A 373 2.56 -12.41 -8.71
CA LEU A 373 1.18 -12.50 -9.16
C LEU A 373 0.82 -11.28 -10.03
N ALA A 374 0.41 -11.56 -11.26
CA ALA A 374 -0.11 -10.53 -12.15
C ALA A 374 -1.50 -10.08 -11.69
N ASP A 375 -1.72 -8.78 -11.67
CA ASP A 375 -2.98 -8.16 -11.29
C ASP A 375 -3.85 -7.79 -12.51
N SER A 376 -5.05 -7.27 -12.26
CA SER A 376 -5.98 -6.83 -13.30
C SER A 376 -5.39 -5.75 -14.19
N ILE A 377 -4.47 -4.93 -13.70
CA ILE A 377 -3.83 -3.85 -14.46
C ILE A 377 -2.82 -4.45 -15.44
N THR A 378 -2.04 -5.43 -15.00
CA THR A 378 -1.08 -6.16 -15.83
C THR A 378 -1.78 -6.85 -17.03
N TYR A 379 -2.83 -7.62 -16.74
CA TYR A 379 -3.63 -8.26 -17.79
C TYR A 379 -4.27 -7.25 -18.74
N GLY A 380 -4.84 -6.17 -18.20
CA GLY A 380 -5.44 -5.09 -18.99
C GLY A 380 -4.46 -4.41 -19.93
N ALA A 381 -3.21 -4.18 -19.49
CA ALA A 381 -2.15 -3.61 -20.32
C ALA A 381 -1.77 -4.55 -21.49
N LEU A 382 -1.59 -5.85 -21.23
CA LEU A 382 -1.29 -6.86 -22.24
C LEU A 382 -2.43 -7.00 -23.27
N ILE A 383 -3.65 -7.17 -22.80
CA ILE A 383 -4.84 -7.30 -23.68
C ILE A 383 -4.96 -6.06 -24.57
N SER A 384 -4.82 -4.86 -24.00
CA SER A 384 -4.88 -3.62 -24.79
C SER A 384 -3.74 -3.52 -25.82
N GLY A 385 -2.53 -3.98 -25.46
CA GLY A 385 -1.39 -4.03 -26.39
C GLY A 385 -1.62 -4.99 -27.55
N LEU A 386 -2.04 -6.21 -27.26
CA LEU A 386 -2.35 -7.25 -28.26
C LEU A 386 -3.51 -6.82 -29.17
N CYS A 387 -4.53 -6.17 -28.63
CA CYS A 387 -5.62 -5.61 -29.43
C CYS A 387 -5.11 -4.60 -30.46
N LYS A 388 -4.21 -3.70 -30.07
CA LYS A 388 -3.60 -2.71 -30.99
C LYS A 388 -2.76 -3.36 -32.07
N GLU A 389 -2.07 -4.45 -31.78
CA GLU A 389 -1.31 -5.23 -32.77
C GLU A 389 -2.17 -6.25 -33.52
N SER A 390 -3.48 -6.23 -33.32
CA SER A 390 -4.40 -7.10 -33.99
C SER A 390 -4.31 -8.61 -33.64
N ARG A 391 -3.67 -8.96 -32.57
CA ARG A 391 -3.49 -10.33 -32.03
C ARG A 391 -4.66 -10.71 -31.12
N LEU A 392 -5.88 -10.73 -31.67
CA LEU A 392 -7.11 -10.81 -30.86
C LEU A 392 -7.32 -12.17 -30.19
N GLU A 393 -6.87 -13.27 -30.79
CA GLU A 393 -7.05 -14.60 -30.18
C GLU A 393 -6.18 -14.76 -28.93
N GLU A 394 -4.98 -14.23 -28.95
CA GLU A 394 -4.10 -14.21 -27.76
C GLU A 394 -4.64 -13.25 -26.68
N ALA A 395 -5.15 -12.09 -27.09
CA ALA A 395 -5.81 -11.17 -26.17
C ALA A 395 -7.01 -11.81 -25.48
N ARG A 396 -7.79 -12.60 -26.22
CA ARG A 396 -8.92 -13.37 -25.70
C ARG A 396 -8.48 -14.45 -24.73
N ALA A 397 -7.46 -15.23 -25.07
CA ALA A 397 -6.92 -16.27 -24.21
C ALA A 397 -6.42 -15.69 -22.85
N LEU A 398 -5.75 -14.53 -22.89
CA LEU A 398 -5.35 -13.82 -21.65
C LEU A 398 -6.55 -13.32 -20.85
N TYR A 399 -7.61 -12.83 -21.52
CA TYR A 399 -8.82 -12.39 -20.85
C TYR A 399 -9.53 -13.57 -20.15
N GLU A 400 -9.63 -14.72 -20.81
CA GLU A 400 -10.18 -15.94 -20.23
C GLU A 400 -9.34 -16.43 -19.05
N GLY A 401 -8.03 -16.52 -19.21
CA GLY A 401 -7.10 -16.88 -18.11
C GLY A 401 -7.11 -15.91 -16.92
N MET A 402 -7.42 -14.64 -17.14
CA MET A 402 -7.65 -13.67 -16.06
C MET A 402 -8.92 -14.00 -15.26
N LEU A 403 -10.01 -14.35 -15.95
CA LEU A 403 -11.27 -14.72 -15.32
C LEU A 403 -11.16 -16.04 -14.55
N ASP A 404 -10.45 -17.03 -15.09
CA ASP A 404 -10.20 -18.33 -14.44
C ASP A 404 -9.43 -18.19 -13.12
N LYS A 405 -8.60 -17.15 -13.01
CA LYS A 405 -7.91 -16.75 -11.78
C LYS A 405 -8.76 -15.91 -10.83
N HIS A 406 -10.05 -15.79 -11.10
CA HIS A 406 -11.00 -14.96 -10.33
C HIS A 406 -10.59 -13.48 -10.22
N LEU A 407 -9.78 -12.99 -11.16
CA LEU A 407 -9.41 -11.59 -11.23
C LEU A 407 -10.55 -10.80 -11.88
N VAL A 408 -10.86 -9.70 -11.26
CA VAL A 408 -11.92 -8.81 -11.74
C VAL A 408 -11.36 -7.89 -12.82
N PRO A 409 -11.84 -7.97 -14.10
CA PRO A 409 -11.42 -7.06 -15.15
C PRO A 409 -11.73 -5.60 -14.81
N CYS A 410 -10.82 -4.68 -15.16
CA CYS A 410 -11.16 -3.26 -15.16
C CYS A 410 -12.20 -2.97 -16.27
N GLU A 411 -12.97 -1.92 -16.11
CA GLU A 411 -14.08 -1.58 -17.03
C GLU A 411 -13.63 -1.42 -18.48
N VAL A 412 -12.41 -0.98 -18.71
CA VAL A 412 -11.86 -0.71 -20.04
C VAL A 412 -11.49 -1.98 -20.80
N THR A 413 -11.01 -3.02 -20.11
CA THR A 413 -10.47 -4.24 -20.74
C THR A 413 -11.51 -4.99 -21.59
N PRO A 414 -12.69 -5.38 -21.07
CA PRO A 414 -13.69 -6.08 -21.86
C PRO A 414 -14.24 -5.22 -23.00
N VAL A 415 -14.41 -3.92 -22.78
CA VAL A 415 -14.87 -2.99 -23.80
C VAL A 415 -13.88 -2.86 -24.95
N THR A 416 -12.57 -2.76 -24.64
CA THR A 416 -11.54 -2.66 -25.68
C THR A 416 -11.47 -3.93 -26.53
N LEU A 417 -11.52 -5.09 -25.89
CA LEU A 417 -11.48 -6.38 -26.56
C LEU A 417 -12.75 -6.58 -27.43
N ALA A 418 -13.94 -6.32 -26.88
CA ALA A 418 -15.19 -6.41 -27.60
C ALA A 418 -15.25 -5.44 -28.81
N PHE A 419 -14.79 -4.21 -28.62
CA PHE A 419 -14.73 -3.21 -29.67
C PHE A 419 -13.86 -3.64 -30.85
N GLU A 420 -12.67 -4.22 -30.62
CA GLU A 420 -11.81 -4.70 -31.69
C GLU A 420 -12.38 -5.93 -32.41
N TYR A 421 -13.13 -6.80 -31.71
CA TYR A 421 -13.86 -7.88 -32.37
C TYR A 421 -15.01 -7.35 -33.26
N CYS A 422 -15.74 -6.33 -32.80
CA CYS A 422 -16.78 -5.69 -33.63
C CYS A 422 -16.17 -5.05 -34.90
N ARG A 423 -15.03 -4.35 -34.77
CA ARG A 423 -14.34 -3.77 -35.96
C ARG A 423 -13.98 -4.79 -37.02
N ARG A 424 -13.92 -6.09 -36.69
CA ARG A 424 -13.64 -7.20 -37.59
C ARG A 424 -14.87 -8.01 -37.98
N GLY A 425 -16.06 -7.51 -37.65
CA GLY A 425 -17.32 -8.19 -37.98
C GLY A 425 -17.59 -9.44 -37.14
N ARG A 426 -16.85 -9.66 -36.04
CA ARG A 426 -17.03 -10.81 -35.15
C ARG A 426 -17.86 -10.45 -33.90
N THR A 427 -19.03 -9.90 -34.09
CA THR A 427 -19.92 -9.40 -33.02
C THR A 427 -20.39 -10.49 -32.06
N GLY A 428 -20.54 -11.74 -32.55
CA GLY A 428 -20.89 -12.86 -31.66
C GLY A 428 -19.85 -13.13 -30.57
N VAL A 429 -18.54 -12.97 -30.88
CA VAL A 429 -17.47 -13.09 -29.90
C VAL A 429 -17.50 -11.91 -28.94
N ALA A 430 -17.72 -10.70 -29.43
CA ALA A 430 -17.83 -9.51 -28.58
C ALA A 430 -18.98 -9.66 -27.55
N LEU A 431 -20.12 -10.21 -27.96
CA LEU A 431 -21.23 -10.54 -27.09
C LEU A 431 -20.81 -11.54 -26.00
N SER A 432 -20.15 -12.64 -26.37
CA SER A 432 -19.71 -13.67 -25.43
C SER A 432 -18.72 -13.14 -24.36
N ILE A 433 -17.90 -12.14 -24.73
CA ILE A 433 -16.97 -11.48 -23.77
C ILE A 433 -17.75 -10.68 -22.72
N LEU A 434 -18.79 -9.96 -23.12
CA LEU A 434 -19.62 -9.17 -22.22
C LEU A 434 -20.53 -10.05 -21.34
N ASP A 435 -21.00 -11.17 -21.85
CA ASP A 435 -21.86 -12.11 -21.10
C ASP A 435 -21.17 -12.78 -19.91
N ARG A 436 -19.85 -12.79 -19.89
CA ARG A 436 -19.07 -13.28 -18.74
C ARG A 436 -18.97 -12.30 -17.57
N LEU A 437 -19.44 -11.07 -17.76
CA LEU A 437 -19.47 -10.05 -16.70
C LEU A 437 -20.73 -10.20 -15.85
N ASP A 438 -20.66 -9.77 -14.58
CA ASP A 438 -21.87 -9.61 -13.77
C ASP A 438 -22.84 -8.58 -14.39
N LYS A 439 -24.15 -8.72 -14.14
CA LYS A 439 -25.19 -7.88 -14.76
C LYS A 439 -24.89 -6.38 -14.72
N ARG A 440 -24.42 -5.88 -13.58
CA ARG A 440 -24.16 -4.44 -13.41
C ARG A 440 -23.00 -3.95 -14.30
N ARG A 441 -21.91 -4.71 -14.35
CA ARG A 441 -20.75 -4.40 -15.20
C ARG A 441 -21.04 -4.63 -16.66
N GLN A 442 -21.81 -5.64 -17.00
CA GLN A 442 -22.26 -5.93 -18.36
C GLN A 442 -23.01 -4.74 -18.95
N ILE A 443 -23.98 -4.16 -18.22
CA ILE A 443 -24.74 -2.99 -18.66
C ILE A 443 -23.81 -1.79 -18.89
N HIS A 444 -22.95 -1.51 -17.92
CA HIS A 444 -22.00 -0.39 -18.02
C HIS A 444 -21.05 -0.56 -19.19
N ALA A 445 -20.43 -1.74 -19.35
CA ALA A 445 -19.53 -2.05 -20.43
C ALA A 445 -20.24 -1.98 -21.81
N THR A 446 -21.48 -2.44 -21.91
CA THR A 446 -22.29 -2.35 -23.13
C THR A 446 -22.59 -0.89 -23.46
N ASN A 447 -22.97 -0.06 -22.51
CA ASN A 447 -23.21 1.37 -22.76
C ASN A 447 -21.93 2.07 -23.26
N VAL A 448 -20.77 1.78 -22.67
CA VAL A 448 -19.48 2.33 -23.13
C VAL A 448 -19.11 1.82 -24.52
N LEU A 449 -19.36 0.54 -24.80
CA LEU A 449 -19.11 -0.06 -26.13
C LEU A 449 -20.00 0.58 -27.21
N VAL A 450 -21.29 0.73 -26.94
CA VAL A 450 -22.25 1.40 -27.88
C VAL A 450 -21.78 2.82 -28.17
N ARG A 451 -21.37 3.60 -27.16
CA ARG A 451 -20.82 4.95 -27.38
C ARG A 451 -19.60 4.94 -28.31
N LYS A 452 -18.67 4.00 -28.10
CA LYS A 452 -17.48 3.86 -28.95
C LYS A 452 -17.80 3.45 -30.35
N LEU A 453 -18.70 2.48 -30.55
CA LEU A 453 -19.15 2.03 -31.86
C LEU A 453 -19.90 3.15 -32.62
N SER A 454 -20.77 3.88 -31.94
CA SER A 454 -21.46 5.04 -32.50
C SER A 454 -20.48 6.14 -32.95
N ALA A 455 -19.43 6.42 -32.14
CA ALA A 455 -18.41 7.40 -32.49
C ALA A 455 -17.56 7.00 -33.71
N THR A 456 -17.47 5.69 -34.04
CA THR A 456 -16.72 5.16 -35.18
C THR A 456 -17.61 4.82 -36.39
N ALA A 457 -18.86 5.33 -36.42
CA ALA A 457 -19.86 5.10 -37.46
C ALA A 457 -20.26 3.62 -37.65
N ASN A 458 -19.93 2.73 -36.73
CA ASN A 458 -20.38 1.34 -36.75
C ASN A 458 -21.75 1.20 -36.08
N VAL A 459 -22.76 1.78 -36.72
CA VAL A 459 -24.11 1.94 -36.19
C VAL A 459 -24.87 0.61 -36.12
N ASP A 460 -24.61 -0.30 -37.06
CA ASP A 460 -25.32 -1.59 -37.13
C ASP A 460 -24.95 -2.47 -35.94
N ASP A 461 -23.66 -2.60 -35.60
CA ASP A 461 -23.22 -3.30 -34.41
C ASP A 461 -23.69 -2.60 -33.14
N ALA A 462 -23.58 -1.26 -33.06
CA ALA A 462 -24.09 -0.49 -31.93
C ALA A 462 -25.57 -0.75 -31.67
N SER A 463 -26.39 -0.87 -32.74
CA SER A 463 -27.82 -1.17 -32.63
C SER A 463 -28.09 -2.56 -32.04
N LEU A 464 -27.26 -3.56 -32.40
CA LEU A 464 -27.39 -4.94 -31.92
C LEU A 464 -27.18 -4.98 -30.38
N PHE A 465 -26.11 -4.34 -29.88
CA PHE A 465 -25.83 -4.27 -28.46
C PHE A 465 -26.89 -3.47 -27.69
N LEU A 466 -27.38 -2.37 -28.29
CA LEU A 466 -28.41 -1.54 -27.69
C LEU A 466 -29.76 -2.27 -27.61
N LYS A 467 -30.17 -2.99 -28.67
CA LYS A 467 -31.37 -3.82 -28.66
C LYS A 467 -31.33 -4.88 -27.57
N ARG A 468 -30.16 -5.52 -27.36
CA ARG A 468 -29.99 -6.54 -26.34
C ARG A 468 -30.14 -5.97 -24.90
N VAL A 469 -29.62 -4.75 -24.64
CA VAL A 469 -29.82 -4.06 -23.34
C VAL A 469 -31.29 -3.70 -23.16
N LEU A 470 -31.96 -3.26 -24.25
CA LEU A 470 -33.38 -2.92 -24.22
C LEU A 470 -34.29 -4.15 -24.12
N ASP A 471 -33.93 -5.31 -24.67
CA ASP A 471 -34.71 -6.55 -24.54
C ASP A 471 -34.57 -7.20 -23.13
N GLY A 472 -33.50 -6.86 -22.38
CA GLY A 472 -33.35 -7.18 -20.97
C GLY A 472 -33.99 -6.10 -20.08
N ASP A 473 -34.14 -6.37 -18.75
CA ASP A 473 -34.70 -5.38 -17.78
C ASP A 473 -33.74 -4.23 -17.39
N SER A 474 -32.90 -3.80 -18.33
CA SER A 474 -31.80 -2.87 -18.05
C SER A 474 -32.02 -1.51 -18.69
N ALA A 475 -31.71 -0.42 -17.99
CA ALA A 475 -31.83 0.92 -18.53
C ALA A 475 -30.57 1.34 -19.30
N VAL A 476 -30.78 1.92 -20.49
CA VAL A 476 -29.74 2.60 -21.25
C VAL A 476 -29.56 4.01 -20.69
N ASP A 477 -28.31 4.44 -20.50
CA ASP A 477 -28.07 5.82 -20.06
C ASP A 477 -28.38 6.84 -21.15
N HIS A 478 -28.84 8.03 -20.75
CA HIS A 478 -29.25 9.09 -21.65
C HIS A 478 -28.14 9.50 -22.63
N VAL A 479 -26.88 9.50 -22.18
CA VAL A 479 -25.72 9.88 -22.99
C VAL A 479 -25.47 8.86 -24.11
N THR A 480 -25.61 7.58 -23.80
CA THR A 480 -25.46 6.49 -24.79
C THR A 480 -26.55 6.54 -25.82
N TYR A 481 -27.80 6.73 -25.39
CA TYR A 481 -28.94 6.86 -26.28
C TYR A 481 -28.82 8.05 -27.26
N THR A 482 -28.57 9.25 -26.71
CA THR A 482 -28.42 10.48 -27.48
C THR A 482 -27.25 10.38 -28.48
N GLY A 483 -26.11 9.83 -28.05
CA GLY A 483 -24.96 9.61 -28.92
C GLY A 483 -25.24 8.63 -30.05
N PHE A 484 -25.97 7.55 -29.78
CA PHE A 484 -26.38 6.58 -30.79
C PHE A 484 -27.35 7.21 -31.82
N ILE A 485 -28.38 7.91 -31.38
CA ILE A 485 -29.37 8.57 -32.26
C ILE A 485 -28.68 9.59 -33.17
N ASN A 486 -27.80 10.43 -32.60
CA ASN A 486 -27.04 11.40 -33.42
C ASN A 486 -26.17 10.70 -34.47
N SER A 487 -25.53 9.57 -34.12
CA SER A 487 -24.74 8.79 -35.05
C SER A 487 -25.63 8.14 -36.17
N CYS A 488 -26.84 7.68 -35.81
CA CYS A 488 -27.79 7.18 -36.82
C CYS A 488 -28.16 8.27 -37.85
N TYR A 489 -28.46 9.49 -37.38
CA TYR A 489 -28.75 10.59 -38.29
C TYR A 489 -27.58 10.98 -39.17
N ALA A 490 -26.37 11.04 -38.59
CA ALA A 490 -25.12 11.37 -39.32
C ALA A 490 -24.79 10.32 -40.43
N ASN A 491 -25.18 9.08 -40.23
CA ASN A 491 -24.93 7.98 -41.18
C ASN A 491 -26.17 7.59 -42.04
N ASN A 492 -27.18 8.44 -42.12
CA ASN A 492 -28.43 8.24 -42.90
C ASN A 492 -29.21 6.94 -42.53
N ARG A 493 -29.09 6.48 -41.28
CA ARG A 493 -29.78 5.30 -40.72
C ARG A 493 -31.06 5.69 -39.95
N HIS A 494 -31.94 6.50 -40.56
CA HIS A 494 -33.14 7.05 -39.92
C HIS A 494 -34.12 5.97 -39.43
N ALA A 495 -34.27 4.86 -40.15
CA ALA A 495 -35.14 3.75 -39.75
C ALA A 495 -34.71 3.10 -38.42
N LEU A 496 -33.38 2.93 -38.19
CA LEU A 496 -32.83 2.40 -36.94
C LEU A 496 -33.03 3.38 -35.76
N ALA A 497 -32.88 4.68 -36.01
CA ALA A 497 -33.15 5.71 -35.03
C ALA A 497 -34.60 5.67 -34.56
N SER A 498 -35.56 5.58 -35.48
CA SER A 498 -36.99 5.48 -35.16
C SER A 498 -37.32 4.20 -34.39
N GLU A 499 -36.84 3.05 -34.85
CA GLU A 499 -37.07 1.75 -34.19
C GLU A 499 -36.61 1.74 -32.73
N ILE A 500 -35.40 2.25 -32.45
CA ILE A 500 -34.84 2.30 -31.07
C ILE A 500 -35.59 3.33 -30.23
N SER A 501 -35.94 4.49 -30.79
CA SER A 501 -36.74 5.51 -30.10
C SER A 501 -38.09 4.98 -29.67
N ASP A 502 -38.80 4.23 -30.57
CA ASP A 502 -40.09 3.62 -30.25
C ASP A 502 -39.99 2.53 -29.19
N LYS A 503 -38.90 1.73 -29.18
CA LYS A 503 -38.64 0.75 -28.13
C LYS A 503 -38.41 1.40 -26.73
N ILE A 504 -37.75 2.53 -26.68
CA ILE A 504 -37.51 3.25 -25.44
C ILE A 504 -38.77 3.95 -24.94
N SER A 505 -39.54 4.58 -25.84
CA SER A 505 -40.81 5.24 -25.51
C SER A 505 -41.84 4.27 -24.92
N LYS A 506 -41.89 3.03 -25.41
CA LYS A 506 -42.76 1.95 -24.90
C LYS A 506 -42.35 1.44 -23.53
N ARG A 507 -41.15 1.73 -23.06
CA ARG A 507 -40.66 1.35 -21.71
C ARG A 507 -40.78 2.44 -20.66
N THR A 508 -40.89 3.69 -21.07
CA THR A 508 -41.07 4.83 -20.21
C THR A 508 -42.56 5.10 -19.84
N LEU A 509 -43.46 4.35 -20.46
CA LEU A 509 -44.89 4.24 -20.14
C LEU A 509 -45.17 2.94 -19.36
#